data_51c960450efcca363a9e26bc1781aa46
#
_entry.id   51c960450efcca363a9e26bc1781aa46
#
_cell.length_a   1.000
_cell.length_b   1.000
_cell.length_c   1.000
_cell.angle_alpha   90.00
_cell.angle_beta   90.00
_cell.angle_gamma   90.00
#
_symmetry.space_group_name_H-M   'P 1'
#
loop_
_entity.id
_entity.type
_entity.pdbx_description
1 polymer ?
#
loop_
_entity_poly.entity_id
_entity_poly.type
_entity_poly.pdbx_seq_one_letter_code
_entity_poly.pdbx_strand_id
1 'polypeptide(L)'
;MFTKTQSPKVQSTTAQDLNCLSPNSKPIQRMNIMTKPIGSACNIDCTYCYYLSKEELLGHEKGCGTQMSEEMLDTYIKTYIEQQHFPEIVFHWQGGEPTLLGVNFFRDVVRLQKKYCPKGVTIENNLQTNGTLLTDEWGKFLRKNNFLVGLSIDGPEMIHNAYRTNRSGRGTFKQTMKGVAILHKYEVRFATLTCVNNLTGSNPLEVYRFLRDEIRSPQLQFIPIVEPKSFRDTAPQKWTDDEILFQGMPELEPSHPNSVVESWCVSPSQWGSFLTTIFDEWLENDIGQVNVPYFEASIETWMGRVNPLCTLAPMCGKGLAIEHNGDVFACDHYVYPDYKLGNINDENLEDMQFSSGQEAFGKTKEGDLPNQCRKCTYQFACYGECPKNRFTKTLEGDAGLNYLCAGWKQFFSHIDPYISMVVATMGYPVHKKINTDAMKINFIK
;
A
#
# COMPACT_ATOMS: atom_id res chain seq x y z
N MET A 1 33.13 22.40 -6.81
CA MET A 1 32.65 23.05 -5.57
C MET A 1 31.19 22.67 -5.43
N PHE A 2 30.89 21.61 -4.70
CA PHE A 2 29.52 21.17 -4.46
C PHE A 2 29.08 21.69 -3.11
N THR A 3 28.12 22.57 -3.11
CA THR A 3 27.46 23.04 -1.89
C THR A 3 26.55 21.94 -1.35
N LYS A 4 26.87 21.45 -0.15
CA LYS A 4 26.05 20.51 0.62
C LYS A 4 24.74 21.19 1.01
N THR A 5 23.64 20.84 0.38
CA THR A 5 22.31 21.05 0.95
C THR A 5 22.09 20.02 2.03
N GLN A 6 21.97 20.46 3.27
CA GLN A 6 21.68 19.60 4.42
C GLN A 6 20.24 19.12 4.33
N SER A 7 20.08 17.79 4.18
CA SER A 7 18.81 17.12 4.43
C SER A 7 18.43 17.24 5.91
N PRO A 8 17.14 17.41 6.27
CA PRO A 8 16.73 17.46 7.66
C PRO A 8 17.06 16.12 8.33
N LYS A 9 17.81 16.19 9.41
CA LYS A 9 18.12 15.02 10.26
C LYS A 9 16.81 14.50 10.84
N VAL A 10 16.36 13.35 10.37
CA VAL A 10 15.42 12.51 11.09
C VAL A 10 16.16 12.04 12.36
N GLN A 11 15.76 12.55 13.52
CA GLN A 11 16.25 12.03 14.79
C GLN A 11 15.65 10.64 14.96
N SER A 12 16.48 9.62 14.78
CA SER A 12 16.13 8.25 15.14
C SER A 12 16.02 8.20 16.68
N THR A 13 14.80 7.95 17.18
CA THR A 13 14.61 7.55 18.56
C THR A 13 15.39 6.25 18.78
N THR A 14 16.43 6.30 19.59
CA THR A 14 17.29 5.16 19.85
C THR A 14 16.56 4.17 20.75
N ALA A 15 16.89 2.89 20.63
CA ALA A 15 16.35 1.80 21.44
C ALA A 15 16.53 2.00 22.97
N GLN A 16 17.24 3.03 23.39
CA GLN A 16 17.46 3.39 24.80
C GLN A 16 16.30 4.18 25.41
N ASP A 17 15.47 4.86 24.62
CA ASP A 17 14.32 5.64 25.14
C ASP A 17 13.12 4.75 25.52
N LEU A 18 13.16 3.45 25.21
CA LEU A 18 12.08 2.49 25.50
C LEU A 18 12.20 1.79 26.87
N ASN A 19 13.29 2.02 27.61
CA ASN A 19 13.55 1.29 28.88
C ASN A 19 12.94 1.92 30.14
N CYS A 20 12.11 2.94 30.05
CA CYS A 20 11.43 3.57 31.18
C CYS A 20 9.97 3.12 31.41
N LEU A 21 9.52 2.06 30.73
CA LEU A 21 8.16 1.56 30.93
C LEU A 21 8.15 0.47 32.01
N SER A 22 7.17 0.54 32.90
CA SER A 22 6.95 -0.49 33.93
C SER A 22 6.70 -1.85 33.28
N PRO A 23 7.02 -3.00 33.91
CA PRO A 23 6.85 -4.35 33.33
C PRO A 23 5.42 -4.70 32.89
N ASN A 24 4.42 -3.89 33.22
CA ASN A 24 3.00 -4.08 32.90
C ASN A 24 2.44 -3.05 31.90
N SER A 25 3.27 -2.16 31.33
CA SER A 25 2.77 -1.26 30.29
C SER A 25 2.65 -1.99 28.96
N LYS A 26 1.45 -1.95 28.36
CA LYS A 26 1.27 -2.40 26.97
C LYS A 26 2.30 -1.67 26.09
N PRO A 27 2.95 -2.36 25.14
CA PRO A 27 3.87 -1.68 24.23
C PRO A 27 3.11 -0.57 23.49
N ILE A 28 3.62 0.65 23.55
CA ILE A 28 3.05 1.79 22.84
C ILE A 28 3.17 1.49 21.34
N GLN A 29 2.04 1.31 20.67
CA GLN A 29 1.99 1.06 19.24
C GLN A 29 1.26 2.22 18.55
N ARG A 30 1.77 2.64 17.37
CA ARG A 30 1.09 3.63 16.53
C ARG A 30 -0.13 2.99 15.87
N MET A 31 -1.29 3.62 16.00
CA MET A 31 -2.44 3.27 15.19
C MET A 31 -2.32 3.91 13.80
N ASN A 32 -2.67 3.15 12.78
CA ASN A 32 -2.80 3.64 11.40
C ASN A 32 -4.19 3.28 10.89
N ILE A 33 -4.92 4.26 10.37
CA ILE A 33 -6.28 4.06 9.88
C ILE A 33 -6.41 4.62 8.47
N MET A 34 -6.90 3.79 7.54
CA MET A 34 -7.32 4.18 6.21
C MET A 34 -8.76 4.65 6.27
N THR A 35 -8.98 5.96 6.19
CA THR A 35 -10.31 6.57 6.32
C THR A 35 -11.01 6.62 4.98
N LYS A 36 -12.24 6.10 4.93
CA LYS A 36 -13.11 6.04 3.75
C LYS A 36 -14.28 7.04 3.89
N PRO A 37 -14.03 8.36 3.82
CA PRO A 37 -15.02 9.36 4.20
C PRO A 37 -16.19 9.47 3.23
N ILE A 38 -16.11 8.81 2.06
CA ILE A 38 -17.15 8.75 1.04
C ILE A 38 -17.51 7.30 0.67
N GLY A 39 -17.09 6.33 1.49
CA GLY A 39 -17.26 4.93 1.16
C GLY A 39 -16.63 4.56 -0.18
N SER A 40 -17.34 3.78 -0.99
CA SER A 40 -16.89 3.34 -2.31
C SER A 40 -17.23 4.32 -3.46
N ALA A 41 -17.95 5.43 -3.18
CA ALA A 41 -18.36 6.35 -4.22
C ALA A 41 -17.18 6.98 -4.97
N CYS A 42 -17.18 6.86 -6.30
CA CYS A 42 -16.10 7.32 -7.17
C CYS A 42 -16.68 7.92 -8.45
N ASN A 43 -15.96 8.90 -9.02
CA ASN A 43 -16.31 9.52 -10.30
C ASN A 43 -15.72 8.80 -11.52
N ILE A 44 -14.84 7.80 -11.29
CA ILE A 44 -14.31 6.91 -12.32
C ILE A 44 -14.67 5.46 -12.01
N ASP A 45 -14.53 4.58 -13.01
CA ASP A 45 -14.91 3.17 -12.94
C ASP A 45 -13.73 2.31 -13.42
N CYS A 46 -12.72 2.18 -12.54
CA CYS A 46 -11.56 1.35 -12.84
C CYS A 46 -11.95 -0.13 -12.84
N THR A 47 -11.66 -0.84 -13.94
CA THR A 47 -12.02 -2.25 -14.12
C THR A 47 -11.56 -3.15 -12.97
N TYR A 48 -10.37 -2.89 -12.44
CA TYR A 48 -9.73 -3.68 -11.38
C TYR A 48 -10.01 -3.18 -9.96
N CYS A 49 -10.91 -2.20 -9.78
CA CYS A 49 -11.12 -1.62 -8.46
C CYS A 49 -11.78 -2.62 -7.49
N TYR A 50 -11.02 -3.04 -6.48
CA TYR A 50 -11.50 -3.95 -5.44
C TYR A 50 -12.50 -3.29 -4.48
N TYR A 51 -12.62 -1.94 -4.55
CA TYR A 51 -13.38 -1.17 -3.57
C TYR A 51 -14.77 -0.73 -4.06
N LEU A 52 -15.00 -0.64 -5.37
CA LEU A 52 -16.29 -0.19 -5.92
C LEU A 52 -17.48 -1.09 -5.55
N SER A 53 -17.25 -2.38 -5.33
CA SER A 53 -18.31 -3.32 -4.93
C SER A 53 -18.66 -3.28 -3.44
N LYS A 54 -17.89 -2.53 -2.61
CA LYS A 54 -18.07 -2.55 -1.16
C LYS A 54 -19.39 -1.95 -0.68
N GLU A 55 -19.94 -0.98 -1.40
CA GLU A 55 -21.23 -0.39 -1.08
C GLU A 55 -22.34 -1.45 -1.03
N GLU A 56 -22.37 -2.32 -2.05
CA GLU A 56 -23.34 -3.42 -2.13
C GLU A 56 -23.08 -4.52 -1.09
N LEU A 57 -21.80 -4.89 -0.93
CA LEU A 57 -21.37 -5.92 0.01
C LEU A 57 -21.66 -5.56 1.47
N LEU A 58 -21.53 -4.28 1.84
CA LEU A 58 -21.79 -3.78 3.19
C LEU A 58 -23.27 -3.43 3.42
N GLY A 59 -24.13 -3.65 2.44
CA GLY A 59 -25.57 -3.38 2.54
C GLY A 59 -25.91 -1.89 2.56
N HIS A 60 -25.03 -1.03 2.07
CA HIS A 60 -25.31 0.40 1.96
C HIS A 60 -26.22 0.66 0.76
N GLU A 61 -27.25 1.50 0.93
CA GLU A 61 -28.11 1.90 -0.18
C GLU A 61 -27.32 2.74 -1.20
N LYS A 62 -27.34 2.32 -2.48
CA LYS A 62 -26.64 3.03 -3.55
C LYS A 62 -27.10 4.50 -3.64
N GLY A 63 -26.17 5.40 -3.42
CA GLY A 63 -26.38 6.84 -3.62
C GLY A 63 -27.06 7.59 -2.47
N CYS A 64 -27.36 6.95 -1.34
CA CYS A 64 -27.94 7.62 -0.17
C CYS A 64 -26.94 7.61 1.01
N GLY A 65 -26.39 8.79 1.35
CA GLY A 65 -25.71 8.97 2.64
C GLY A 65 -24.35 8.29 2.79
N THR A 66 -23.67 7.99 1.68
CA THR A 66 -22.35 7.32 1.70
C THR A 66 -21.18 8.25 2.09
N GLN A 67 -21.48 9.46 2.55
CA GLN A 67 -20.45 10.38 3.03
C GLN A 67 -20.45 10.49 4.56
N MET A 68 -19.28 10.67 5.12
CA MET A 68 -19.11 10.91 6.56
C MET A 68 -19.81 12.20 6.94
N SER A 69 -20.73 12.14 7.92
CA SER A 69 -21.44 13.31 8.45
C SER A 69 -20.49 14.22 9.24
N GLU A 70 -20.87 15.48 9.46
CA GLU A 70 -20.08 16.40 10.29
C GLU A 70 -19.89 15.85 11.72
N GLU A 71 -20.92 15.22 12.28
CA GLU A 71 -20.87 14.62 13.63
C GLU A 71 -19.91 13.42 13.66
N MET A 72 -19.97 12.55 12.64
CA MET A 72 -19.06 11.41 12.52
C MET A 72 -17.61 11.88 12.31
N LEU A 73 -17.39 12.91 11.49
CA LEU A 73 -16.08 13.50 11.27
C LEU A 73 -15.49 14.09 12.57
N ASP A 74 -16.30 14.82 13.35
CA ASP A 74 -15.88 15.37 14.66
C ASP A 74 -15.51 14.23 15.64
N THR A 75 -16.39 13.21 15.74
CA THR A 75 -16.17 12.01 16.56
C THR A 75 -14.87 11.30 16.15
N TYR A 76 -14.70 11.00 14.87
CA TYR A 76 -13.53 10.30 14.36
C TYR A 76 -12.23 11.06 14.64
N ILE A 77 -12.16 12.35 14.26
CA ILE A 77 -10.95 13.15 14.44
C ILE A 77 -10.59 13.27 15.91
N LYS A 78 -11.58 13.53 16.77
CA LYS A 78 -11.38 13.62 18.23
C LYS A 78 -10.84 12.29 18.78
N THR A 79 -11.55 11.20 18.55
CA THR A 79 -11.21 9.87 19.06
C THR A 79 -9.81 9.43 18.58
N TYR A 80 -9.52 9.61 17.29
CA TYR A 80 -8.25 9.20 16.72
C TYR A 80 -7.06 9.99 17.29
N ILE A 81 -7.23 11.31 17.55
CA ILE A 81 -6.18 12.13 18.16
C ILE A 81 -6.00 11.79 19.65
N GLU A 82 -7.10 11.65 20.39
CA GLU A 82 -7.05 11.41 21.84
C GLU A 82 -6.47 10.03 22.20
N GLN A 83 -6.57 9.06 21.31
CA GLN A 83 -6.10 7.69 21.52
C GLN A 83 -4.74 7.40 20.90
N GLN A 84 -4.08 8.39 20.30
CA GLN A 84 -2.70 8.26 19.84
C GLN A 84 -1.72 8.59 20.95
N HIS A 85 -0.66 7.78 21.06
CA HIS A 85 0.39 7.94 22.06
C HIS A 85 1.72 8.45 21.47
N PHE A 86 1.72 8.86 20.22
CA PHE A 86 2.89 9.36 19.50
C PHE A 86 2.77 10.85 19.21
N PRO A 87 3.90 11.58 19.19
CA PRO A 87 3.90 13.02 18.92
C PRO A 87 3.60 13.36 17.44
N GLU A 88 3.49 12.37 16.60
CA GLU A 88 3.18 12.52 15.17
C GLU A 88 1.99 11.63 14.81
N ILE A 89 0.91 12.25 14.36
CA ILE A 89 -0.34 11.59 13.97
C ILE A 89 -0.54 11.75 12.47
N VAL A 90 -0.76 10.64 11.78
CA VAL A 90 -0.96 10.63 10.33
C VAL A 90 -2.40 10.21 10.01
N PHE A 91 -3.13 11.05 9.30
CA PHE A 91 -4.43 10.73 8.75
C PHE A 91 -4.30 10.30 7.28
N HIS A 92 -4.90 9.17 6.93
CA HIS A 92 -4.92 8.67 5.56
C HIS A 92 -6.34 8.72 5.01
N TRP A 93 -6.57 9.60 4.05
CA TRP A 93 -7.87 9.80 3.40
C TRP A 93 -7.89 9.08 2.06
N GLN A 94 -8.71 8.07 1.94
CA GLN A 94 -8.92 7.32 0.70
C GLN A 94 -10.38 6.79 0.62
N GLY A 95 -10.63 5.72 -0.12
CA GLY A 95 -11.96 5.16 -0.34
C GLY A 95 -12.26 5.08 -1.82
N GLY A 96 -13.43 5.53 -2.26
CA GLY A 96 -13.74 5.76 -3.67
C GLY A 96 -12.89 6.91 -4.20
N GLU A 97 -13.48 8.11 -4.30
CA GLU A 97 -12.68 9.32 -4.61
C GLU A 97 -12.96 10.41 -3.57
N PRO A 98 -12.07 10.63 -2.60
CA PRO A 98 -12.29 11.58 -1.52
C PRO A 98 -12.49 13.02 -1.98
N THR A 99 -11.93 13.41 -3.13
CA THR A 99 -12.08 14.78 -3.65
C THR A 99 -13.49 15.12 -4.11
N LEU A 100 -14.40 14.14 -4.24
CA LEU A 100 -15.83 14.35 -4.46
C LEU A 100 -16.50 15.11 -3.30
N LEU A 101 -15.96 14.99 -2.08
CA LEU A 101 -16.45 15.74 -0.92
C LEU A 101 -16.15 17.24 -1.01
N GLY A 102 -15.29 17.65 -1.93
CA GLY A 102 -14.90 19.04 -2.13
C GLY A 102 -13.91 19.58 -1.08
N VAL A 103 -13.33 20.74 -1.37
CA VAL A 103 -12.31 21.36 -0.49
C VAL A 103 -12.88 21.74 0.88
N ASN A 104 -14.17 22.06 0.96
CA ASN A 104 -14.78 22.48 2.22
C ASN A 104 -14.78 21.39 3.28
N PHE A 105 -15.06 20.15 2.91
CA PHE A 105 -14.95 19.01 3.82
C PHE A 105 -13.53 18.94 4.42
N PHE A 106 -12.50 19.08 3.62
CA PHE A 106 -11.11 19.05 4.10
C PHE A 106 -10.69 20.32 4.87
N ARG A 107 -11.37 21.44 4.67
CA ARG A 107 -11.23 22.61 5.56
C ARG A 107 -11.76 22.31 6.96
N ASP A 108 -12.89 21.58 7.04
CA ASP A 108 -13.45 21.14 8.33
C ASP A 108 -12.54 20.08 8.99
N VAL A 109 -11.99 19.14 8.22
CA VAL A 109 -10.95 18.22 8.71
C VAL A 109 -9.83 18.99 9.41
N VAL A 110 -9.22 19.96 8.73
CA VAL A 110 -8.09 20.73 9.29
C VAL A 110 -8.53 21.58 10.49
N ARG A 111 -9.74 22.14 10.46
CA ARG A 111 -10.32 22.89 11.58
C ARG A 111 -10.48 22.01 12.82
N LEU A 112 -11.03 20.82 12.65
CA LEU A 112 -11.24 19.86 13.74
C LEU A 112 -9.91 19.29 14.26
N GLN A 113 -8.97 18.96 13.39
CA GLN A 113 -7.64 18.55 13.78
C GLN A 113 -6.95 19.61 14.66
N LYS A 114 -7.04 20.88 14.27
CA LYS A 114 -6.50 22.00 15.10
C LYS A 114 -7.23 22.17 16.44
N LYS A 115 -8.54 21.88 16.47
CA LYS A 115 -9.35 21.94 17.69
C LYS A 115 -8.89 20.92 18.74
N TYR A 116 -8.55 19.71 18.28
CA TYR A 116 -8.25 18.57 19.16
C TYR A 116 -6.75 18.26 19.32
N CYS A 117 -5.88 18.84 18.47
CA CYS A 117 -4.45 18.57 18.49
C CYS A 117 -3.80 19.03 19.80
N PRO A 118 -3.20 18.14 20.61
CA PRO A 118 -2.51 18.51 21.82
C PRO A 118 -1.24 19.34 21.52
N LYS A 119 -0.80 20.10 22.50
CA LYS A 119 0.46 20.86 22.40
C LYS A 119 1.65 19.91 22.23
N GLY A 120 2.48 20.18 21.23
CA GLY A 120 3.68 19.38 20.94
C GLY A 120 3.44 18.17 20.01
N VAL A 121 2.18 17.95 19.58
CA VAL A 121 1.82 16.94 18.57
C VAL A 121 1.78 17.58 17.20
N THR A 122 2.25 16.85 16.18
CA THR A 122 2.15 17.23 14.78
C THR A 122 1.16 16.33 14.06
N ILE A 123 0.39 16.90 13.14
CA ILE A 123 -0.58 16.16 12.31
C ILE A 123 -0.16 16.25 10.87
N GLU A 124 -0.06 15.10 10.21
CA GLU A 124 0.10 14.97 8.77
C GLU A 124 -1.18 14.43 8.13
N ASN A 125 -1.44 14.84 6.90
CA ASN A 125 -2.56 14.34 6.10
C ASN A 125 -2.06 13.78 4.78
N ASN A 126 -2.43 12.54 4.48
CA ASN A 126 -2.20 11.85 3.22
C ASN A 126 -3.53 11.71 2.49
N LEU A 127 -3.61 12.18 1.26
CA LEU A 127 -4.81 12.13 0.42
C LEU A 127 -4.56 11.27 -0.81
N GLN A 128 -5.21 10.11 -0.89
CA GLN A 128 -5.20 9.28 -2.08
C GLN A 128 -6.29 9.74 -3.04
N THR A 129 -5.92 10.05 -4.29
CA THR A 129 -6.87 10.54 -5.31
C THR A 129 -6.50 10.07 -6.72
N ASN A 130 -7.51 9.92 -7.58
CA ASN A 130 -7.31 9.73 -9.02
C ASN A 130 -6.88 11.03 -9.73
N GLY A 131 -6.87 12.17 -9.05
CA GLY A 131 -6.39 13.45 -9.55
C GLY A 131 -7.31 14.16 -10.54
N THR A 132 -8.40 13.56 -10.97
CA THR A 132 -9.25 14.10 -12.06
C THR A 132 -10.05 15.35 -11.66
N LEU A 133 -10.24 15.58 -10.35
CA LEU A 133 -11.01 16.70 -9.80
C LEU A 133 -10.13 17.79 -9.17
N LEU A 134 -8.80 17.66 -9.27
CA LEU A 134 -7.90 18.68 -8.73
C LEU A 134 -7.98 19.99 -9.52
N THR A 135 -8.19 21.09 -8.81
CA THR A 135 -8.33 22.46 -9.32
C THR A 135 -7.30 23.38 -8.66
N ASP A 136 -7.24 24.65 -9.11
CA ASP A 136 -6.41 25.67 -8.46
C ASP A 136 -6.77 25.85 -6.97
N GLU A 137 -8.02 25.69 -6.61
CA GLU A 137 -8.48 25.75 -5.21
C GLU A 137 -7.90 24.60 -4.40
N TRP A 138 -7.94 23.36 -4.93
CA TRP A 138 -7.32 22.20 -4.34
C TRP A 138 -5.80 22.38 -4.18
N GLY A 139 -5.10 22.83 -5.23
CA GLY A 139 -3.67 23.04 -5.18
C GLY A 139 -3.24 24.00 -4.07
N LYS A 140 -3.93 25.15 -3.96
CA LYS A 140 -3.71 26.12 -2.87
C LYS A 140 -3.97 25.53 -1.49
N PHE A 141 -5.07 24.79 -1.33
CA PHE A 141 -5.45 24.16 -0.07
C PHE A 141 -4.43 23.11 0.38
N LEU A 142 -4.08 22.16 -0.50
CA LEU A 142 -3.14 21.07 -0.23
C LEU A 142 -1.75 21.60 0.14
N ARG A 143 -1.24 22.60 -0.61
CA ARG A 143 0.04 23.25 -0.32
C ARG A 143 0.03 23.95 1.04
N LYS A 144 -1.01 24.76 1.29
CA LYS A 144 -1.13 25.54 2.54
C LYS A 144 -1.15 24.64 3.79
N ASN A 145 -1.77 23.47 3.70
CA ASN A 145 -1.95 22.56 4.82
C ASN A 145 -0.97 21.36 4.78
N ASN A 146 0.05 21.42 3.91
CA ASN A 146 1.13 20.42 3.80
C ASN A 146 0.64 18.97 3.62
N PHE A 147 -0.41 18.79 2.82
CA PHE A 147 -0.85 17.43 2.48
C PHE A 147 0.19 16.71 1.62
N LEU A 148 0.32 15.38 1.84
CA LEU A 148 0.96 14.50 0.90
C LEU A 148 -0.12 13.85 0.02
N VAL A 149 -0.01 14.01 -1.29
CA VAL A 149 -0.96 13.44 -2.24
C VAL A 149 -0.43 12.12 -2.81
N GLY A 150 -1.19 11.04 -2.64
CA GLY A 150 -1.01 9.81 -3.40
C GLY A 150 -1.79 9.92 -4.71
N LEU A 151 -1.11 10.16 -5.82
CA LEU A 151 -1.75 10.27 -7.12
C LEU A 151 -1.83 8.91 -7.82
N SER A 152 -3.03 8.48 -8.15
CA SER A 152 -3.25 7.24 -8.91
C SER A 152 -3.01 7.44 -10.40
N ILE A 153 -1.93 6.84 -10.93
CA ILE A 153 -1.60 6.85 -12.36
C ILE A 153 -0.84 5.58 -12.74
N ASP A 154 -1.26 4.88 -13.80
CA ASP A 154 -0.74 3.55 -14.13
C ASP A 154 0.34 3.55 -15.23
N GLY A 155 0.64 4.69 -15.81
CA GLY A 155 1.63 4.83 -16.89
C GLY A 155 1.17 5.81 -17.98
N PRO A 156 1.76 5.77 -19.19
CA PRO A 156 1.36 6.55 -20.35
C PRO A 156 -0.10 6.37 -20.74
N GLU A 157 -0.64 7.26 -21.58
CA GLU A 157 -2.07 7.36 -21.89
C GLU A 157 -2.71 6.02 -22.27
N MET A 158 -2.06 5.22 -23.09
CA MET A 158 -2.59 3.93 -23.56
C MET A 158 -2.72 2.94 -22.38
N ILE A 159 -1.70 2.84 -21.54
CA ILE A 159 -1.66 1.93 -20.39
C ILE A 159 -2.68 2.38 -19.34
N HIS A 160 -2.68 3.67 -19.00
CA HIS A 160 -3.61 4.22 -18.01
C HIS A 160 -5.07 4.04 -18.44
N ASN A 161 -5.41 4.42 -19.67
CA ASN A 161 -6.77 4.41 -20.18
C ASN A 161 -7.33 2.99 -20.42
N ALA A 162 -6.50 1.97 -20.47
CA ALA A 162 -6.95 0.59 -20.65
C ALA A 162 -7.89 0.14 -19.53
N TYR A 163 -7.65 0.60 -18.30
CA TYR A 163 -8.40 0.15 -17.12
C TYR A 163 -8.92 1.28 -16.23
N ARG A 164 -8.40 2.50 -16.36
CA ARG A 164 -8.91 3.68 -15.64
C ARG A 164 -9.82 4.50 -16.55
N THR A 165 -11.05 4.09 -16.60
CA THR A 165 -12.10 4.76 -17.39
C THR A 165 -13.10 5.48 -16.50
N ASN A 166 -13.82 6.44 -17.04
CA ASN A 166 -14.98 6.99 -16.37
C ASN A 166 -16.21 6.09 -16.59
N ARG A 167 -17.33 6.40 -15.94
CA ARG A 167 -18.59 5.64 -16.05
C ARG A 167 -19.15 5.53 -17.48
N SER A 168 -18.64 6.33 -18.42
CA SER A 168 -19.00 6.27 -19.87
C SER A 168 -17.98 5.47 -20.69
N GLY A 169 -17.05 4.77 -20.04
CA GLY A 169 -16.01 3.98 -20.70
C GLY A 169 -14.88 4.79 -21.36
N ARG A 170 -14.84 6.12 -21.15
CA ARG A 170 -13.77 6.97 -21.69
C ARG A 170 -12.58 7.05 -20.74
N GLY A 171 -11.36 6.99 -21.31
CA GLY A 171 -10.13 7.11 -20.54
C GLY A 171 -10.01 8.41 -19.74
N THR A 172 -9.34 8.36 -18.61
CA THR A 172 -9.22 9.47 -17.65
C THR A 172 -7.85 10.14 -17.63
N PHE A 173 -6.89 9.66 -18.43
CA PHE A 173 -5.51 10.14 -18.45
C PHE A 173 -5.39 11.66 -18.57
N LYS A 174 -6.11 12.27 -19.54
CA LYS A 174 -6.05 13.73 -19.76
C LYS A 174 -6.51 14.55 -18.56
N GLN A 175 -7.50 14.05 -17.81
CA GLN A 175 -7.97 14.70 -16.58
C GLN A 175 -6.96 14.53 -15.46
N THR A 176 -6.41 13.32 -15.29
CA THR A 176 -5.34 13.05 -14.31
C THR A 176 -4.11 13.93 -14.59
N MET A 177 -3.69 14.10 -15.85
CA MET A 177 -2.57 15.00 -16.20
C MET A 177 -2.84 16.46 -15.90
N LYS A 178 -4.09 16.94 -15.96
CA LYS A 178 -4.44 18.26 -15.43
C LYS A 178 -4.23 18.34 -13.92
N GLY A 179 -4.58 17.29 -13.20
CA GLY A 179 -4.27 17.16 -11.77
C GLY A 179 -2.78 17.22 -11.48
N VAL A 180 -1.95 16.50 -12.25
CA VAL A 180 -0.47 16.57 -12.18
C VAL A 180 0.00 18.01 -12.34
N ALA A 181 -0.51 18.73 -13.35
CA ALA A 181 -0.14 20.12 -13.59
C ALA A 181 -0.51 21.05 -12.40
N ILE A 182 -1.63 20.79 -11.72
CA ILE A 182 -2.02 21.49 -10.48
C ILE A 182 -1.05 21.19 -9.34
N LEU A 183 -0.68 19.92 -9.13
CA LEU A 183 0.26 19.55 -8.08
C LEU A 183 1.62 20.25 -8.28
N HIS A 184 2.14 20.28 -9.49
CA HIS A 184 3.38 21.01 -9.80
C HIS A 184 3.24 22.52 -9.67
N LYS A 185 2.16 23.10 -10.22
CA LYS A 185 1.91 24.56 -10.17
C LYS A 185 1.94 25.12 -8.75
N TYR A 186 1.43 24.36 -7.80
CA TYR A 186 1.35 24.76 -6.39
C TYR A 186 2.40 24.11 -5.52
N GLU A 187 3.38 23.39 -6.10
CA GLU A 187 4.44 22.68 -5.38
C GLU A 187 3.87 21.78 -4.24
N VAL A 188 2.77 21.09 -4.51
CA VAL A 188 2.18 20.13 -3.58
C VAL A 188 3.07 18.89 -3.51
N ARG A 189 3.37 18.40 -2.30
CA ARG A 189 4.09 17.14 -2.12
C ARG A 189 3.21 15.99 -2.63
N PHE A 190 3.75 15.14 -3.50
CA PHE A 190 3.01 13.97 -3.97
C PHE A 190 3.91 12.76 -4.25
N ALA A 191 3.30 11.60 -4.26
CA ALA A 191 3.84 10.34 -4.71
C ALA A 191 2.87 9.71 -5.71
N THR A 192 3.35 8.87 -6.63
CA THR A 192 2.47 8.12 -7.51
C THR A 192 2.18 6.72 -6.97
N LEU A 193 0.91 6.31 -7.07
CA LEU A 193 0.47 4.93 -6.88
C LEU A 193 0.08 4.35 -8.24
N THR A 194 0.81 3.32 -8.63
CA THR A 194 0.63 2.62 -9.91
C THR A 194 0.15 1.22 -9.66
N CYS A 195 -1.05 0.92 -10.15
CA CYS A 195 -1.60 -0.43 -10.15
C CYS A 195 -0.96 -1.24 -11.28
N VAL A 196 -0.18 -2.26 -10.90
CA VAL A 196 0.49 -3.12 -11.87
C VAL A 196 -0.45 -4.26 -12.25
N ASN A 197 -1.16 -4.04 -13.34
CA ASN A 197 -1.98 -5.03 -14.04
C ASN A 197 -1.16 -5.72 -15.14
N ASN A 198 -1.78 -6.60 -15.95
CA ASN A 198 -1.10 -7.31 -17.03
C ASN A 198 -0.44 -6.38 -18.06
N LEU A 199 -1.06 -5.25 -18.38
CA LEU A 199 -0.53 -4.31 -19.38
C LEU A 199 0.61 -3.46 -18.79
N THR A 200 0.43 -2.93 -17.59
CA THR A 200 1.49 -2.23 -16.84
C THR A 200 2.68 -3.15 -16.60
N GLY A 201 2.44 -4.39 -16.16
CA GLY A 201 3.46 -5.41 -15.89
C GLY A 201 4.26 -5.82 -17.13
N SER A 202 3.68 -5.68 -18.32
CA SER A 202 4.36 -5.96 -19.59
C SER A 202 5.24 -4.81 -20.10
N ASN A 203 5.15 -3.61 -19.51
CA ASN A 203 5.84 -2.40 -19.99
C ASN A 203 6.65 -1.69 -18.89
N PRO A 204 7.56 -2.40 -18.18
CA PRO A 204 8.20 -1.88 -16.95
C PRO A 204 8.98 -0.58 -17.17
N LEU A 205 9.87 -0.51 -18.17
CA LEU A 205 10.69 0.69 -18.40
C LEU A 205 9.88 1.86 -18.94
N GLU A 206 8.91 1.61 -19.80
CA GLU A 206 8.03 2.67 -20.32
C GLU A 206 7.26 3.32 -19.16
N VAL A 207 6.70 2.51 -18.27
CA VAL A 207 5.97 2.99 -17.08
C VAL A 207 6.89 3.72 -16.12
N TYR A 208 8.03 3.12 -15.78
CA TYR A 208 8.98 3.71 -14.83
C TYR A 208 9.50 5.06 -15.32
N ARG A 209 9.99 5.11 -16.56
CA ARG A 209 10.54 6.34 -17.16
C ARG A 209 9.48 7.42 -17.31
N PHE A 210 8.26 7.07 -17.69
CA PHE A 210 7.13 8.00 -17.72
C PHE A 210 6.88 8.64 -16.34
N LEU A 211 6.82 7.83 -15.29
CA LEU A 211 6.59 8.33 -13.92
C LEU A 211 7.75 9.18 -13.40
N ARG A 212 8.98 8.82 -13.74
CA ARG A 212 10.20 9.54 -13.36
C ARG A 212 10.36 10.85 -14.15
N ASP A 213 10.27 10.80 -15.48
CA ASP A 213 10.70 11.88 -16.37
C ASP A 213 9.57 12.87 -16.72
N GLU A 214 8.35 12.34 -16.95
CA GLU A 214 7.20 13.18 -17.35
C GLU A 214 6.36 13.60 -16.15
N ILE A 215 6.01 12.66 -15.26
CA ILE A 215 5.29 12.98 -14.03
C ILE A 215 6.21 13.60 -13.00
N ARG A 216 7.49 13.29 -13.01
CA ARG A 216 8.51 13.78 -12.07
C ARG A 216 8.11 13.52 -10.61
N SER A 217 7.58 12.33 -10.35
CA SER A 217 7.23 11.93 -8.99
C SER A 217 8.49 11.53 -8.23
N PRO A 218 8.73 12.08 -7.03
CA PRO A 218 9.89 11.71 -6.22
C PRO A 218 9.77 10.32 -5.57
N GLN A 219 8.54 9.76 -5.53
CA GLN A 219 8.28 8.45 -4.97
C GLN A 219 7.30 7.68 -5.85
N LEU A 220 7.68 6.46 -6.23
CA LEU A 220 6.93 5.58 -7.13
C LEU A 220 6.52 4.32 -6.38
N GLN A 221 5.24 4.22 -6.02
CA GLN A 221 4.70 3.02 -5.38
C GLN A 221 4.01 2.15 -6.42
N PHE A 222 4.45 0.90 -6.51
CA PHE A 222 3.86 -0.12 -7.37
C PHE A 222 3.01 -1.09 -6.53
N ILE A 223 1.81 -1.40 -6.99
CA ILE A 223 0.88 -2.29 -6.30
C ILE A 223 0.46 -3.38 -7.28
N PRO A 224 0.84 -4.64 -7.08
CA PRO A 224 0.40 -5.72 -7.97
C PRO A 224 -1.10 -5.92 -7.84
N ILE A 225 -1.79 -5.95 -8.98
CA ILE A 225 -3.22 -6.23 -9.01
C ILE A 225 -3.43 -7.72 -9.24
N VAL A 226 -3.99 -8.36 -8.22
CA VAL A 226 -4.30 -9.79 -8.20
C VAL A 226 -5.67 -9.98 -7.57
N GLU A 227 -6.63 -10.40 -8.36
CA GLU A 227 -8.00 -10.65 -7.91
C GLU A 227 -8.52 -11.98 -8.47
N PRO A 228 -8.91 -12.93 -7.61
CA PRO A 228 -9.72 -14.08 -8.02
C PRO A 228 -11.04 -13.59 -8.62
N LYS A 229 -11.66 -14.36 -9.50
CA LYS A 229 -12.94 -13.97 -10.16
C LYS A 229 -14.08 -13.70 -9.16
N SER A 230 -14.02 -14.33 -7.99
CA SER A 230 -14.99 -14.17 -6.90
C SER A 230 -14.73 -12.97 -5.98
N PHE A 231 -13.70 -12.15 -6.25
CA PHE A 231 -13.21 -11.10 -5.33
C PHE A 231 -14.26 -10.07 -4.88
N ARG A 232 -15.34 -9.91 -5.63
CA ARG A 232 -16.39 -8.94 -5.30
C ARG A 232 -17.26 -9.43 -4.16
N ASP A 233 -17.49 -10.74 -4.08
CA ASP A 233 -18.45 -11.35 -3.18
C ASP A 233 -17.75 -12.18 -2.09
N THR A 234 -16.54 -12.69 -2.37
CA THR A 234 -15.81 -13.58 -1.46
C THR A 234 -14.67 -12.83 -0.80
N ALA A 235 -14.65 -12.82 0.53
CA ALA A 235 -13.58 -12.25 1.31
C ALA A 235 -12.27 -13.03 1.10
N PRO A 236 -11.08 -12.37 1.17
CA PRO A 236 -9.82 -13.08 1.15
C PRO A 236 -9.78 -14.18 2.23
N GLN A 237 -9.17 -15.32 1.89
CA GLN A 237 -9.08 -16.52 2.74
C GLN A 237 -10.41 -17.28 2.95
N LYS A 238 -11.48 -16.91 2.23
CA LYS A 238 -12.78 -17.62 2.23
C LYS A 238 -13.08 -18.31 0.90
N TRP A 239 -12.05 -18.48 0.06
CA TRP A 239 -12.18 -19.18 -1.23
C TRP A 239 -12.52 -20.64 -1.05
N THR A 240 -13.26 -21.20 -1.98
CA THR A 240 -13.60 -22.62 -2.04
C THR A 240 -12.40 -23.44 -2.52
N ASP A 241 -12.42 -24.74 -2.26
CA ASP A 241 -11.33 -25.63 -2.69
C ASP A 241 -11.14 -25.66 -4.21
N ASP A 242 -12.19 -25.41 -5.00
CA ASP A 242 -12.14 -25.34 -6.46
C ASP A 242 -11.47 -24.05 -6.98
N GLU A 243 -11.45 -22.99 -6.17
CA GLU A 243 -10.77 -21.74 -6.48
C GLU A 243 -9.28 -21.76 -6.12
N ILE A 244 -8.87 -22.74 -5.29
CA ILE A 244 -7.49 -22.87 -4.78
C ILE A 244 -6.74 -23.93 -5.59
N LEU A 245 -5.97 -23.48 -6.59
CA LEU A 245 -5.23 -24.35 -7.50
C LEU A 245 -3.78 -24.55 -7.05
N PHE A 246 -3.14 -25.61 -7.59
CA PHE A 246 -1.73 -25.85 -7.36
C PHE A 246 -0.85 -24.89 -8.12
N GLN A 247 0.24 -24.47 -7.51
CA GLN A 247 1.27 -23.64 -8.13
C GLN A 247 1.68 -24.22 -9.50
N GLY A 248 1.70 -23.37 -10.53
CA GLY A 248 2.10 -23.72 -11.89
C GLY A 248 1.01 -24.32 -12.76
N MET A 249 -0.23 -24.46 -12.26
CA MET A 249 -1.36 -24.84 -13.13
C MET A 249 -1.66 -23.74 -14.14
N PRO A 250 -1.98 -24.10 -15.40
CA PRO A 250 -2.26 -23.12 -16.47
C PRO A 250 -3.41 -22.16 -16.12
N GLU A 251 -4.41 -22.61 -15.37
CA GLU A 251 -5.58 -21.83 -14.95
C GLU A 251 -5.23 -20.72 -13.96
N LEU A 252 -4.00 -20.67 -13.44
CA LEU A 252 -3.49 -19.53 -12.68
C LEU A 252 -2.99 -18.39 -13.57
N GLU A 253 -2.76 -18.63 -14.87
CA GLU A 253 -2.37 -17.59 -15.80
C GLU A 253 -3.59 -16.74 -16.19
N PRO A 254 -3.53 -15.39 -16.07
CA PRO A 254 -4.67 -14.52 -16.39
C PRO A 254 -5.20 -14.64 -17.83
N SER A 255 -4.33 -15.01 -18.75
CA SER A 255 -4.67 -15.20 -20.17
C SER A 255 -5.32 -16.56 -20.50
N HIS A 256 -5.35 -17.50 -19.54
CA HIS A 256 -5.94 -18.81 -19.76
C HIS A 256 -7.48 -18.73 -19.83
N PRO A 257 -8.16 -19.40 -20.77
CA PRO A 257 -9.62 -19.33 -20.91
C PRO A 257 -10.40 -19.70 -19.65
N ASN A 258 -9.87 -20.67 -18.87
CA ASN A 258 -10.46 -21.11 -17.61
C ASN A 258 -9.69 -20.54 -16.40
N SER A 259 -9.09 -19.36 -16.53
CA SER A 259 -8.38 -18.75 -15.43
C SER A 259 -9.28 -18.55 -14.21
N VAL A 260 -8.75 -18.79 -13.01
CA VAL A 260 -9.43 -18.49 -11.72
C VAL A 260 -9.23 -17.06 -11.28
N VAL A 261 -8.31 -16.34 -11.92
CA VAL A 261 -8.10 -14.91 -11.69
C VAL A 261 -8.65 -14.08 -12.85
N GLU A 262 -8.88 -12.80 -12.59
CA GLU A 262 -9.33 -11.86 -13.62
C GLU A 262 -8.26 -11.67 -14.71
N SER A 263 -8.70 -11.48 -15.95
CA SER A 263 -7.82 -11.39 -17.13
C SER A 263 -6.87 -10.19 -17.12
N TRP A 264 -7.18 -9.18 -16.36
CA TRP A 264 -6.35 -7.99 -16.18
C TRP A 264 -5.33 -8.10 -15.04
N CYS A 265 -5.31 -9.20 -14.29
CA CYS A 265 -4.31 -9.43 -13.24
C CYS A 265 -2.90 -9.49 -13.80
N VAL A 266 -1.92 -9.08 -13.01
CA VAL A 266 -0.51 -9.31 -13.31
C VAL A 266 -0.17 -10.78 -13.01
N SER A 267 0.50 -11.46 -13.93
CA SER A 267 0.97 -12.82 -13.66
C SER A 267 2.21 -12.82 -12.76
N PRO A 268 2.52 -13.94 -12.09
CA PRO A 268 3.73 -14.05 -11.27
C PRO A 268 5.01 -13.72 -12.03
N SER A 269 5.13 -14.18 -13.28
CA SER A 269 6.29 -13.92 -14.13
C SER A 269 6.41 -12.46 -14.56
N GLN A 270 5.27 -11.83 -14.91
CA GLN A 270 5.24 -10.41 -15.23
C GLN A 270 5.63 -9.55 -14.03
N TRP A 271 5.12 -9.88 -12.82
CA TRP A 271 5.47 -9.16 -11.59
C TRP A 271 6.96 -9.23 -11.29
N GLY A 272 7.55 -10.43 -11.34
CA GLY A 272 8.99 -10.60 -11.14
C GLY A 272 9.83 -9.83 -12.14
N SER A 273 9.49 -9.93 -13.43
CA SER A 273 10.18 -9.22 -14.51
C SER A 273 10.00 -7.71 -14.41
N PHE A 274 8.81 -7.23 -14.04
CA PHE A 274 8.54 -5.82 -13.82
C PHE A 274 9.45 -5.22 -12.73
N LEU A 275 9.53 -5.87 -11.58
CA LEU A 275 10.35 -5.38 -10.47
C LEU A 275 11.84 -5.46 -10.78
N THR A 276 12.33 -6.56 -11.37
CA THR A 276 13.76 -6.71 -11.67
C THR A 276 14.23 -5.72 -12.72
N THR A 277 13.44 -5.52 -13.77
CA THR A 277 13.77 -4.57 -14.84
C THR A 277 13.84 -3.13 -14.33
N ILE A 278 12.88 -2.73 -13.47
CA ILE A 278 12.90 -1.39 -12.87
C ILE A 278 14.04 -1.26 -11.86
N PHE A 279 14.32 -2.32 -11.10
CA PHE A 279 15.42 -2.30 -10.13
C PHE A 279 16.76 -2.04 -10.80
N ASP A 280 17.04 -2.67 -11.94
CA ASP A 280 18.28 -2.47 -12.69
C ASP A 280 18.42 -1.01 -13.16
N GLU A 281 17.37 -0.44 -13.76
CA GLU A 281 17.35 0.96 -14.18
C GLU A 281 17.52 1.91 -12.98
N TRP A 282 16.80 1.64 -11.87
CA TRP A 282 16.88 2.44 -10.64
C TRP A 282 18.25 2.39 -9.97
N LEU A 283 18.86 1.19 -9.91
CA LEU A 283 20.17 1.01 -9.29
C LEU A 283 21.26 1.74 -10.07
N GLU A 284 21.18 1.73 -11.39
CA GLU A 284 22.17 2.37 -12.27
C GLU A 284 22.03 3.89 -12.28
N ASN A 285 20.81 4.44 -12.25
CA ASN A 285 20.58 5.83 -12.59
C ASN A 285 19.96 6.66 -11.43
N ASP A 286 19.16 6.05 -10.54
CA ASP A 286 18.21 6.80 -9.73
C ASP A 286 18.30 6.53 -8.21
N ILE A 287 19.23 5.66 -7.77
CA ILE A 287 19.42 5.38 -6.34
C ILE A 287 19.68 6.66 -5.55
N GLY A 288 18.91 6.88 -4.49
CA GLY A 288 18.98 8.11 -3.68
C GLY A 288 18.34 9.35 -4.30
N GLN A 289 17.77 9.26 -5.50
CA GLN A 289 17.06 10.34 -6.18
C GLN A 289 15.56 10.05 -6.31
N VAL A 290 15.20 8.82 -6.71
CA VAL A 290 13.82 8.36 -6.82
C VAL A 290 13.56 7.30 -5.77
N ASN A 291 12.58 7.52 -4.92
CA ASN A 291 12.18 6.54 -3.91
C ASN A 291 11.24 5.48 -4.52
N VAL A 292 11.64 4.22 -4.48
CA VAL A 292 10.79 3.07 -4.79
C VAL A 292 10.66 2.22 -3.52
N PRO A 293 9.50 2.26 -2.83
CA PRO A 293 9.35 1.66 -1.50
C PRO A 293 9.80 0.20 -1.38
N TYR A 294 9.58 -0.63 -2.41
CA TYR A 294 10.03 -2.02 -2.38
C TYR A 294 11.56 -2.15 -2.38
N PHE A 295 12.27 -1.25 -3.05
CA PHE A 295 13.74 -1.31 -3.14
C PHE A 295 14.38 -0.78 -1.85
N GLU A 296 13.89 0.37 -1.35
CA GLU A 296 14.34 0.94 -0.08
C GLU A 296 14.06 0.00 1.09
N ALA A 297 12.86 -0.57 1.16
CA ALA A 297 12.49 -1.54 2.19
C ALA A 297 13.33 -2.83 2.10
N SER A 298 13.79 -3.22 0.90
CA SER A 298 14.70 -4.35 0.75
C SER A 298 16.08 -4.03 1.36
N ILE A 299 16.62 -2.83 1.14
CA ILE A 299 17.88 -2.41 1.76
C ILE A 299 17.76 -2.51 3.30
N GLU A 300 16.69 -1.95 3.89
CA GLU A 300 16.48 -2.02 5.34
C GLU A 300 16.35 -3.46 5.84
N THR A 301 15.65 -4.32 5.09
CA THR A 301 15.49 -5.73 5.45
C THR A 301 16.80 -6.50 5.42
N TRP A 302 17.67 -6.27 4.42
CA TRP A 302 19.01 -6.86 4.37
C TRP A 302 19.94 -6.33 5.46
N MET A 303 19.66 -5.13 6.03
CA MET A 303 20.32 -4.61 7.23
C MET A 303 19.79 -5.25 8.54
N GLY A 304 18.85 -6.20 8.47
CA GLY A 304 18.25 -6.86 9.62
C GLY A 304 17.12 -6.08 10.29
N ARG A 305 16.59 -5.05 9.64
CA ARG A 305 15.42 -4.32 10.13
C ARG A 305 14.13 -5.00 9.70
N VAL A 306 13.07 -4.81 10.50
CA VAL A 306 11.72 -5.26 10.10
C VAL A 306 11.27 -4.45 8.88
N ASN A 307 10.77 -5.15 7.85
CA ASN A 307 10.29 -4.49 6.64
C ASN A 307 9.16 -3.50 6.98
N PRO A 308 9.26 -2.22 6.57
CA PRO A 308 8.25 -1.21 6.87
C PRO A 308 6.94 -1.41 6.09
N LEU A 309 6.99 -2.14 4.97
CA LEU A 309 5.79 -2.43 4.17
C LEU A 309 5.01 -3.58 4.79
N CYS A 310 3.73 -3.34 5.12
CA CYS A 310 2.88 -4.36 5.75
C CYS A 310 2.78 -5.64 4.93
N THR A 311 2.85 -5.54 3.59
CA THR A 311 2.81 -6.70 2.68
C THR A 311 4.01 -7.62 2.87
N LEU A 312 5.17 -7.10 3.23
CA LEU A 312 6.42 -7.84 3.42
C LEU A 312 6.84 -7.96 4.90
N ALA A 313 6.10 -7.38 5.83
CA ALA A 313 6.34 -7.50 7.26
C ALA A 313 5.83 -8.86 7.81
N PRO A 314 6.33 -9.34 8.96
CA PRO A 314 5.92 -10.63 9.54
C PRO A 314 4.46 -10.66 10.04
N MET A 315 3.89 -9.51 10.37
CA MET A 315 2.53 -9.37 10.92
C MET A 315 1.66 -8.42 10.10
N CYS A 316 0.37 -8.75 10.01
CA CYS A 316 -0.70 -7.88 9.52
C CYS A 316 -1.39 -7.09 10.66
N GLY A 317 -2.53 -6.47 10.35
CA GLY A 317 -3.45 -5.90 11.35
C GLY A 317 -2.98 -4.60 12.01
N LYS A 318 -1.93 -3.95 11.47
CA LYS A 318 -1.44 -2.66 11.99
C LYS A 318 -2.13 -1.45 11.36
N GLY A 319 -2.80 -1.62 10.24
CA GLY A 319 -3.54 -0.58 9.53
C GLY A 319 -5.00 -0.97 9.41
N LEU A 320 -5.87 -0.32 10.18
CA LEU A 320 -7.31 -0.50 10.13
C LEU A 320 -7.91 0.25 8.94
N ALA A 321 -9.15 -0.07 8.59
CA ALA A 321 -9.98 0.78 7.73
C ALA A 321 -11.19 1.26 8.51
N ILE A 322 -11.58 2.53 8.32
CA ILE A 322 -12.81 3.08 8.87
C ILE A 322 -13.70 3.61 7.75
N GLU A 323 -14.94 3.17 7.74
CA GLU A 323 -15.98 3.60 6.82
C GLU A 323 -16.64 4.92 7.24
N HIS A 324 -17.34 5.54 6.29
CA HIS A 324 -18.03 6.82 6.48
C HIS A 324 -19.07 6.81 7.61
N ASN A 325 -19.59 5.64 7.99
CA ASN A 325 -20.57 5.43 9.07
C ASN A 325 -19.92 5.09 10.43
N GLY A 326 -18.59 5.07 10.49
CA GLY A 326 -17.83 4.75 11.72
C GLY A 326 -17.50 3.27 11.90
N ASP A 327 -17.90 2.39 11.01
CA ASP A 327 -17.55 0.98 11.05
C ASP A 327 -16.05 0.77 10.83
N VAL A 328 -15.42 -0.03 11.68
CA VAL A 328 -13.98 -0.29 11.68
C VAL A 328 -13.72 -1.73 11.26
N PHE A 329 -12.77 -1.92 10.35
CA PHE A 329 -12.38 -3.21 9.79
C PHE A 329 -10.90 -3.51 10.03
N ALA A 330 -10.57 -4.80 10.08
CA ALA A 330 -9.25 -5.32 10.40
C ALA A 330 -8.12 -4.82 9.48
N CYS A 331 -8.43 -4.51 8.21
CA CYS A 331 -7.47 -4.02 7.21
C CYS A 331 -8.23 -3.43 6.01
N ASP A 332 -7.57 -2.55 5.26
CA ASP A 332 -8.09 -1.98 4.01
C ASP A 332 -8.48 -3.02 2.94
N HIS A 333 -7.72 -4.10 2.84
CA HIS A 333 -8.03 -5.22 1.94
C HIS A 333 -9.12 -6.16 2.49
N TYR A 334 -9.50 -6.01 3.75
CA TYR A 334 -10.44 -6.89 4.46
C TYR A 334 -11.69 -6.10 4.92
N VAL A 335 -12.15 -5.17 4.09
CA VAL A 335 -13.42 -4.47 4.30
C VAL A 335 -14.55 -5.39 3.84
N TYR A 336 -14.87 -6.36 4.71
CA TYR A 336 -15.92 -7.38 4.55
C TYR A 336 -16.61 -7.61 5.89
N PRO A 337 -17.89 -8.00 5.92
CA PRO A 337 -18.63 -8.20 7.19
C PRO A 337 -17.89 -9.08 8.20
N ASP A 338 -17.24 -10.17 7.75
CA ASP A 338 -16.50 -11.11 8.60
C ASP A 338 -15.28 -10.51 9.31
N TYR A 339 -14.80 -9.36 8.85
CA TYR A 339 -13.61 -8.68 9.36
C TYR A 339 -13.92 -7.32 10.00
N LYS A 340 -15.21 -7.05 10.27
CA LYS A 340 -15.64 -5.88 11.03
C LYS A 340 -15.24 -6.06 12.49
N LEU A 341 -14.56 -5.08 13.07
CA LEU A 341 -14.12 -5.07 14.45
C LEU A 341 -15.15 -4.43 15.38
N GLY A 342 -15.86 -3.41 14.92
CA GLY A 342 -16.85 -2.65 15.69
C GLY A 342 -17.21 -1.34 15.01
N ASN A 343 -17.74 -0.39 15.79
CA ASN A 343 -18.08 0.98 15.34
C ASN A 343 -17.56 1.99 16.37
N ILE A 344 -16.98 3.11 15.90
CA ILE A 344 -16.38 4.12 16.79
C ILE A 344 -17.39 4.87 17.69
N ASN A 345 -18.69 4.78 17.41
CA ASN A 345 -19.73 5.31 18.29
C ASN A 345 -19.96 4.44 19.54
N ASP A 346 -19.65 3.16 19.45
CA ASP A 346 -19.98 2.16 20.46
C ASP A 346 -18.73 1.65 21.19
N GLU A 347 -17.57 1.64 20.49
CA GLU A 347 -16.35 1.02 20.97
C GLU A 347 -15.12 1.92 20.79
N ASN A 348 -14.13 1.70 21.63
CA ASN A 348 -12.87 2.44 21.63
C ASN A 348 -11.96 1.94 20.48
N LEU A 349 -11.37 2.83 19.69
CA LEU A 349 -10.47 2.49 18.58
C LEU A 349 -9.23 1.70 19.05
N GLU A 350 -8.65 2.10 20.16
CA GLU A 350 -7.49 1.42 20.74
C GLU A 350 -7.82 -0.01 21.15
N ASP A 351 -9.00 -0.24 21.74
CA ASP A 351 -9.45 -1.57 22.12
C ASP A 351 -9.73 -2.45 20.89
N MET A 352 -10.29 -1.90 19.83
CA MET A 352 -10.44 -2.60 18.55
C MET A 352 -9.08 -2.97 17.93
N GLN A 353 -8.16 -2.00 17.85
CA GLN A 353 -6.83 -2.19 17.23
C GLN A 353 -5.99 -3.24 17.97
N PHE A 354 -6.11 -3.32 19.30
CA PHE A 354 -5.31 -4.19 20.15
C PHE A 354 -6.12 -5.34 20.75
N SER A 355 -7.31 -5.63 20.20
CA SER A 355 -8.10 -6.79 20.58
C SER A 355 -7.36 -8.10 20.30
N SER A 356 -7.70 -9.13 21.09
CA SER A 356 -7.16 -10.49 20.84
C SER A 356 -7.51 -11.03 19.46
N GLY A 357 -8.68 -10.66 18.92
CA GLY A 357 -9.09 -11.01 17.55
C GLY A 357 -8.19 -10.36 16.50
N GLN A 358 -7.91 -9.06 16.64
CA GLN A 358 -7.04 -8.34 15.72
C GLN A 358 -5.58 -8.81 15.81
N GLU A 359 -5.11 -9.14 17.02
CA GLU A 359 -3.79 -9.74 17.21
C GLU A 359 -3.70 -11.13 16.56
N ALA A 360 -4.73 -11.96 16.73
CA ALA A 360 -4.82 -13.26 16.07
C ALA A 360 -4.80 -13.12 14.54
N PHE A 361 -5.64 -12.21 13.99
CA PHE A 361 -5.62 -11.88 12.55
C PHE A 361 -4.21 -11.49 12.07
N GLY A 362 -3.51 -10.65 12.82
CA GLY A 362 -2.15 -10.21 12.46
C GLY A 362 -1.14 -11.36 12.44
N LYS A 363 -1.22 -12.27 13.40
CA LYS A 363 -0.32 -13.43 13.57
C LYS A 363 -0.52 -14.51 12.51
N THR A 364 -1.69 -14.65 11.89
CA THR A 364 -1.94 -15.62 10.82
C THR A 364 -0.98 -15.43 9.65
N LYS A 365 -0.51 -14.21 9.43
CA LYS A 365 0.39 -13.92 8.31
C LYS A 365 1.66 -14.76 8.33
N GLU A 366 2.35 -14.89 9.45
CA GLU A 366 3.51 -15.77 9.61
C GLU A 366 3.09 -17.18 10.04
N GLY A 367 2.06 -17.28 10.88
CA GLY A 367 1.57 -18.54 11.42
C GLY A 367 1.11 -19.54 10.37
N ASP A 368 0.41 -19.06 9.34
CA ASP A 368 -0.22 -19.91 8.30
C ASP A 368 0.65 -20.09 7.05
N LEU A 369 1.96 -19.81 7.16
CA LEU A 369 2.89 -20.02 6.05
C LEU A 369 3.01 -21.52 5.72
N PRO A 370 2.89 -21.93 4.44
CA PRO A 370 3.16 -23.29 4.02
C PRO A 370 4.64 -23.68 4.22
N ASN A 371 4.92 -24.97 4.28
CA ASN A 371 6.29 -25.48 4.50
C ASN A 371 7.29 -24.97 3.45
N GLN A 372 6.84 -24.81 2.20
CA GLN A 372 7.65 -24.21 1.13
C GLN A 372 8.14 -22.82 1.52
N CYS A 373 7.29 -21.98 2.11
CA CYS A 373 7.66 -20.63 2.57
C CYS A 373 8.63 -20.68 3.77
N ARG A 374 8.36 -21.56 4.75
CA ARG A 374 9.23 -21.72 5.95
C ARG A 374 10.64 -22.17 5.62
N LYS A 375 10.82 -22.93 4.51
CA LYS A 375 12.11 -23.39 4.01
C LYS A 375 12.74 -22.43 2.97
N CYS A 376 12.05 -21.37 2.59
CA CYS A 376 12.49 -20.46 1.55
C CYS A 376 13.65 -19.58 2.04
N THR A 377 14.71 -19.44 1.21
CA THR A 377 15.86 -18.57 1.49
C THR A 377 15.45 -17.11 1.75
N TYR A 378 14.39 -16.65 1.10
CA TYR A 378 13.88 -15.27 1.19
C TYR A 378 12.67 -15.11 2.13
N GLN A 379 12.41 -16.08 3.01
CA GLN A 379 11.31 -15.98 3.95
C GLN A 379 11.41 -14.71 4.80
N PHE A 380 12.59 -14.33 5.25
CA PHE A 380 12.87 -13.16 6.07
C PHE A 380 12.52 -11.81 5.39
N ALA A 381 12.48 -11.78 4.06
CA ALA A 381 12.15 -10.59 3.27
C ALA A 381 10.71 -10.60 2.72
N CYS A 382 10.07 -11.78 2.64
CA CYS A 382 8.79 -11.97 2.00
C CYS A 382 7.64 -12.19 2.99
N TYR A 383 7.84 -13.03 4.00
CA TYR A 383 6.80 -13.50 4.92
C TYR A 383 5.51 -13.92 4.22
N GLY A 384 5.63 -14.53 3.01
CA GLY A 384 4.50 -14.95 2.18
C GLY A 384 3.66 -13.81 1.60
N GLU A 385 4.14 -12.58 1.64
CA GLU A 385 3.49 -11.35 1.16
C GLU A 385 2.08 -11.18 1.75
N CYS A 386 1.18 -10.42 1.11
CA CYS A 386 -0.15 -10.15 1.63
C CYS A 386 -1.03 -11.42 1.67
N PRO A 387 -1.65 -11.76 2.80
CA PRO A 387 -2.56 -12.91 2.87
C PRO A 387 -3.73 -12.84 1.88
N LYS A 388 -4.11 -11.65 1.43
CA LYS A 388 -5.09 -11.45 0.36
C LYS A 388 -4.76 -12.25 -0.91
N ASN A 389 -3.46 -12.38 -1.22
CA ASN A 389 -3.00 -13.04 -2.45
C ASN A 389 -2.64 -14.52 -2.24
N ARG A 390 -2.99 -15.14 -1.09
CA ARG A 390 -2.61 -16.51 -0.72
C ARG A 390 -3.71 -17.52 -1.04
N PHE A 391 -4.05 -17.66 -2.30
CA PHE A 391 -5.08 -18.58 -2.79
C PHE A 391 -4.53 -19.69 -3.70
N THR A 392 -3.25 -20.08 -3.52
CA THR A 392 -2.68 -21.21 -4.24
C THR A 392 -2.17 -22.28 -3.27
N LYS A 393 -2.04 -23.51 -3.75
CA LYS A 393 -1.41 -24.66 -3.06
C LYS A 393 0.01 -24.84 -3.55
N THR A 394 0.91 -25.28 -2.67
CA THR A 394 2.23 -25.77 -3.08
C THR A 394 2.11 -27.06 -3.89
N LEU A 395 3.18 -27.50 -4.53
CA LEU A 395 3.19 -28.79 -5.24
C LEU A 395 2.99 -29.97 -4.30
N GLU A 396 3.34 -29.82 -3.00
CA GLU A 396 3.14 -30.80 -1.94
C GLU A 396 1.71 -30.78 -1.38
N GLY A 397 0.87 -29.80 -1.79
CA GLY A 397 -0.53 -29.69 -1.36
C GLY A 397 -0.78 -28.75 -0.19
N ASP A 398 0.25 -28.10 0.37
CA ASP A 398 0.06 -27.11 1.43
C ASP A 398 -0.70 -25.88 0.88
N ALA A 399 -1.79 -25.49 1.53
CA ALA A 399 -2.55 -24.27 1.18
C ALA A 399 -1.84 -23.00 1.65
N GLY A 400 -2.30 -21.83 1.18
CA GLY A 400 -1.84 -20.51 1.63
C GLY A 400 -0.55 -20.03 0.98
N LEU A 401 -0.17 -20.62 -0.16
CA LEU A 401 0.90 -20.06 -0.98
C LEU A 401 0.41 -18.81 -1.70
N ASN A 402 1.25 -17.79 -1.71
CA ASN A 402 0.95 -16.55 -2.44
C ASN A 402 0.99 -16.78 -3.95
N TYR A 403 -0.01 -16.29 -4.66
CA TYR A 403 -0.10 -16.35 -6.12
C TYR A 403 1.13 -15.78 -6.81
N LEU A 404 1.68 -14.67 -6.31
CA LEU A 404 2.87 -14.02 -6.86
C LEU A 404 4.19 -14.62 -6.37
N CYS A 405 4.19 -15.76 -5.67
CA CYS A 405 5.38 -16.35 -5.04
C CYS A 405 6.57 -16.47 -6.00
N ALA A 406 6.35 -16.95 -7.23
CA ALA A 406 7.41 -17.10 -8.22
C ALA A 406 8.05 -15.75 -8.61
N GLY A 407 7.23 -14.72 -8.78
CA GLY A 407 7.68 -13.36 -9.09
C GLY A 407 8.47 -12.73 -7.94
N TRP A 408 8.01 -12.86 -6.70
CA TRP A 408 8.74 -12.41 -5.52
C TRP A 408 10.08 -13.14 -5.36
N LYS A 409 10.10 -14.43 -5.60
CA LYS A 409 11.35 -15.21 -5.55
C LYS A 409 12.31 -14.76 -6.63
N GLN A 410 11.83 -14.52 -7.85
CA GLN A 410 12.63 -13.95 -8.93
C GLN A 410 13.22 -12.60 -8.51
N PHE A 411 12.41 -11.68 -8.01
CA PHE A 411 12.83 -10.36 -7.57
C PHE A 411 13.90 -10.44 -6.47
N PHE A 412 13.62 -11.13 -5.37
CA PHE A 412 14.58 -11.21 -4.26
C PHE A 412 15.90 -11.91 -4.65
N SER A 413 15.84 -12.94 -5.50
CA SER A 413 17.07 -13.60 -5.97
C SER A 413 17.90 -12.69 -6.88
N HIS A 414 17.24 -11.84 -7.66
CA HIS A 414 17.91 -10.89 -8.55
C HIS A 414 18.61 -9.76 -7.77
N ILE A 415 17.90 -9.15 -6.81
CA ILE A 415 18.42 -7.99 -6.05
C ILE A 415 19.44 -8.37 -4.99
N ASP A 416 19.43 -9.61 -4.50
CA ASP A 416 20.20 -10.07 -3.36
C ASP A 416 21.72 -9.75 -3.44
N PRO A 417 22.45 -10.05 -4.54
CA PRO A 417 23.87 -9.72 -4.61
C PRO A 417 24.13 -8.20 -4.55
N TYR A 418 23.27 -7.40 -5.18
CA TYR A 418 23.42 -5.95 -5.25
C TYR A 418 23.12 -5.29 -3.91
N ILE A 419 21.99 -5.63 -3.29
CA ILE A 419 21.59 -5.09 -1.98
C ILE A 419 22.59 -5.53 -0.91
N SER A 420 23.08 -6.77 -0.94
CA SER A 420 24.12 -7.24 -0.03
C SER A 420 25.40 -6.42 -0.14
N MET A 421 25.80 -6.05 -1.35
CA MET A 421 26.95 -5.18 -1.58
C MET A 421 26.70 -3.75 -1.07
N VAL A 422 25.51 -3.18 -1.33
CA VAL A 422 25.14 -1.84 -0.85
C VAL A 422 25.19 -1.80 0.68
N VAL A 423 24.57 -2.77 1.35
CA VAL A 423 24.52 -2.86 2.82
C VAL A 423 25.93 -3.02 3.41
N ALA A 424 26.76 -3.86 2.82
CA ALA A 424 28.16 -4.04 3.24
C ALA A 424 28.98 -2.74 3.07
N THR A 425 28.76 -2.01 1.98
CA THR A 425 29.44 -0.72 1.72
C THR A 425 29.02 0.36 2.72
N MET A 426 27.79 0.29 3.22
CA MET A 426 27.29 1.16 4.30
C MET A 426 27.84 0.80 5.68
N GLY A 427 28.64 -0.27 5.80
CA GLY A 427 29.24 -0.74 7.05
C GLY A 427 28.32 -1.56 7.94
N TYR A 428 27.16 -2.04 7.42
CA TYR A 428 26.27 -2.91 8.16
C TYR A 428 26.55 -4.39 7.88
N PRO A 429 26.38 -5.29 8.89
CA PRO A 429 26.38 -6.72 8.64
C PRO A 429 25.18 -7.09 7.76
N VAL A 430 25.42 -7.85 6.73
CA VAL A 430 24.33 -8.38 5.89
C VAL A 430 23.59 -9.45 6.67
N HIS A 431 22.30 -9.25 6.90
CA HIS A 431 21.44 -10.11 7.73
C HIS A 431 21.08 -11.43 7.04
N LYS A 432 22.08 -12.14 6.50
CA LYS A 432 21.83 -13.35 5.75
C LYS A 432 22.95 -14.37 5.95
N LYS A 433 22.60 -15.66 5.96
CA LYS A 433 23.57 -16.71 5.59
C LYS A 433 23.80 -16.58 4.08
N ILE A 434 24.81 -15.79 3.69
CA ILE A 434 25.20 -15.66 2.30
C ILE A 434 25.80 -16.99 1.87
N ASN A 435 25.30 -17.57 0.81
CA ASN A 435 26.00 -18.60 0.07
C ASN A 435 27.10 -17.90 -0.74
N THR A 436 28.30 -17.83 -0.16
CA THR A 436 29.47 -17.16 -0.75
C THR A 436 29.96 -17.83 -2.02
N ASP A 437 29.47 -18.99 -2.40
CA ASP A 437 29.87 -19.70 -3.61
C ASP A 437 29.34 -19.09 -4.91
N ALA A 438 28.35 -18.17 -4.83
CA ALA A 438 27.79 -17.44 -5.98
C ALA A 438 28.54 -16.14 -6.33
N MET A 439 29.53 -15.70 -5.52
CA MET A 439 30.25 -14.45 -5.73
C MET A 439 31.48 -14.63 -6.62
N LYS A 440 31.36 -15.21 -7.79
CA LYS A 440 32.33 -15.02 -8.88
C LYS A 440 31.77 -14.07 -9.92
N ILE A 441 31.55 -12.82 -9.54
CA ILE A 441 31.30 -11.76 -10.49
C ILE A 441 32.63 -11.08 -10.78
N ASN A 442 33.10 -11.26 -12.00
CA ASN A 442 34.26 -10.53 -12.53
C ASN A 442 33.88 -9.05 -12.63
N PHE A 443 34.41 -8.23 -11.74
CA PHE A 443 34.49 -6.80 -11.97
C PHE A 443 35.44 -6.55 -13.13
N ILE A 444 34.92 -6.26 -14.29
CA ILE A 444 35.68 -5.68 -15.40
C ILE A 444 35.82 -4.19 -15.09
N LYS A 445 37.06 -3.73 -15.17
CA LYS A 445 37.61 -2.42 -14.84
C LYS A 445 36.88 -1.22 -15.40
#